data_ec3d2dc694abf476bd5dc93701bece72
#
_entry.id   ec3d2dc694abf476bd5dc93701bece72
#
_cell.length_a   1.000
_cell.length_b   1.000
_cell.length_c   1.000
_cell.angle_alpha   90.00
_cell.angle_beta   90.00
_cell.angle_gamma   90.00
#
_symmetry.space_group_name_H-M   'P 1'
#
loop_
_entity.id
_entity.type
_entity.pdbx_description
1 polymer ?
#
loop_
_entity_poly.entity_id
_entity_poly.type
_entity_poly.pdbx_seq_one_letter_code
_entity_poly.pdbx_strand_id
1 'polypeptide(L)'
;DYTIRSEFFMYRNKTIACVIPARMSSFRFQNKPLAKICGREMILRVLDNAKKCKHFDTIIVATEDQVIKDLVDKEEGCISIITGKHYTCNHRVSEVASDLKCDYIFNLQGDEPLANPEHIDYIVEYGVDHESDMVQPYRETLEGDTEDPDVVQMVVNNGRVLYLMRTPDIVTENTVVQIGYYFYKREVIEDYKNLDMTYVKY
;
A
#
# COMPACT_ATOMS: atom_id res chain seq x y z
N ASP A 1 -13.40 18.42 6.66
CA ASP A 1 -14.32 17.28 6.80
C ASP A 1 -14.32 16.51 5.49
N TYR A 2 -13.62 15.38 5.46
CA TYR A 2 -13.57 14.50 4.30
C TYR A 2 -14.87 13.69 4.26
N THR A 3 -15.71 13.94 3.25
CA THR A 3 -17.03 13.31 3.13
C THR A 3 -16.86 11.84 2.76
N ILE A 4 -17.25 10.98 3.68
CA ILE A 4 -17.29 9.53 3.55
C ILE A 4 -18.50 9.13 2.68
N ARG A 5 -18.40 8.10 1.84
CA ARG A 5 -19.53 7.58 1.04
C ARG A 5 -20.73 7.29 1.91
N SER A 6 -21.94 7.72 1.50
CA SER A 6 -23.17 7.67 2.31
C SER A 6 -23.92 6.34 2.32
N GLU A 7 -23.35 5.25 1.81
CA GLU A 7 -23.88 3.88 1.98
C GLU A 7 -22.73 2.98 2.44
N PHE A 8 -22.61 2.84 3.76
CA PHE A 8 -21.53 2.11 4.40
C PHE A 8 -21.77 0.60 4.32
N PHE A 9 -20.96 -0.11 3.54
CA PHE A 9 -20.70 -1.51 3.78
C PHE A 9 -19.47 -1.65 4.69
N MET A 10 -19.55 -1.15 5.92
CA MET A 10 -18.51 -1.36 6.93
C MET A 10 -18.36 -2.86 7.17
N TYR A 11 -17.19 -3.42 6.88
CA TYR A 11 -16.92 -4.80 7.23
C TYR A 11 -16.79 -4.92 8.74
N ARG A 12 -17.70 -5.70 9.37
CA ARG A 12 -17.77 -5.86 10.84
C ARG A 12 -17.76 -4.57 11.64
N ASN A 13 -18.43 -3.53 11.17
CA ASN A 13 -18.46 -2.20 11.78
C ASN A 13 -17.07 -1.53 11.90
N LYS A 14 -16.11 -1.90 11.04
CA LYS A 14 -14.80 -1.27 10.96
C LYS A 14 -14.70 -0.36 9.74
N THR A 15 -14.08 0.79 9.94
CA THR A 15 -13.81 1.76 8.89
C THR A 15 -12.41 1.56 8.31
N ILE A 16 -12.30 1.53 6.97
CA ILE A 16 -11.07 1.19 6.27
C ILE A 16 -10.75 2.25 5.22
N ALA A 17 -9.60 2.90 5.35
CA ALA A 17 -9.09 3.81 4.34
C ALA A 17 -8.05 3.11 3.44
N CYS A 18 -8.21 3.22 2.13
CA CYS A 18 -7.15 2.87 1.19
C CYS A 18 -6.28 4.10 0.93
N VAL A 19 -5.00 4.02 1.24
CA VAL A 19 -4.01 5.07 0.94
C VAL A 19 -3.07 4.56 -0.14
N ILE A 20 -2.99 5.32 -1.23
CA ILE A 20 -2.16 5.04 -2.40
C ILE A 20 -1.01 6.06 -2.44
N PRO A 21 0.18 5.72 -1.91
CA PRO A 21 1.33 6.63 -1.99
C PRO A 21 1.87 6.67 -3.43
N ALA A 22 2.10 7.88 -3.93
CA ALA A 22 2.64 8.10 -5.27
C ALA A 22 3.66 9.24 -5.29
N ARG A 23 4.70 9.14 -6.12
CA ARG A 23 5.68 10.20 -6.35
C ARG A 23 6.28 10.14 -7.74
N MET A 24 6.61 11.30 -8.30
CA MET A 24 7.27 11.41 -9.61
C MET A 24 8.73 10.98 -9.57
N SER A 25 9.39 11.18 -8.41
CA SER A 25 10.80 10.87 -8.20
C SER A 25 11.01 9.36 -8.06
N SER A 26 10.98 8.66 -9.19
CA SER A 26 11.39 7.25 -9.28
C SER A 26 12.78 7.18 -9.91
N PHE A 27 13.73 6.53 -9.22
CA PHE A 27 15.10 6.43 -9.68
C PHE A 27 15.24 5.58 -10.97
N ARG A 28 14.47 4.48 -11.05
CA ARG A 28 14.53 3.53 -12.18
C ARG A 28 13.68 3.93 -13.38
N PHE A 29 12.55 4.59 -13.14
CA PHE A 29 11.64 5.02 -14.18
C PHE A 29 11.01 6.37 -13.81
N GLN A 30 11.54 7.45 -14.39
CA GLN A 30 11.03 8.80 -14.14
C GLN A 30 9.57 8.93 -14.57
N ASN A 31 8.81 9.70 -13.81
CA ASN A 31 7.38 9.95 -14.05
C ASN A 31 6.52 8.67 -14.10
N LYS A 32 6.96 7.60 -13.44
CA LYS A 32 6.29 6.29 -13.42
C LYS A 32 4.78 6.38 -13.19
N PRO A 33 4.25 7.16 -12.22
CA PRO A 33 2.80 7.24 -11.98
C PRO A 33 1.98 7.76 -13.18
N LEU A 34 2.59 8.59 -14.03
CA LEU A 34 1.95 9.18 -15.21
C LEU A 34 2.19 8.39 -16.50
N ALA A 35 2.99 7.33 -16.45
CA ALA A 35 3.20 6.44 -17.58
C ALA A 35 1.88 5.77 -17.98
N LYS A 36 1.59 5.75 -19.28
CA LYS A 36 0.32 5.21 -19.79
C LYS A 36 0.40 3.71 -20.02
N ILE A 37 -0.54 3.00 -19.42
CA ILE A 37 -0.79 1.58 -19.66
C ILE A 37 -2.12 1.48 -20.42
N CYS A 38 -2.09 1.05 -21.68
CA CYS A 38 -3.27 1.02 -22.55
C CYS A 38 -4.03 2.35 -22.54
N GLY A 39 -3.31 3.47 -22.72
CA GLY A 39 -3.89 4.81 -22.87
C GLY A 39 -4.33 5.53 -21.58
N ARG A 40 -4.26 4.89 -20.41
CA ARG A 40 -4.60 5.47 -19.09
C ARG A 40 -3.40 5.45 -18.16
N GLU A 41 -3.18 6.50 -17.40
CA GLU A 41 -2.04 6.67 -16.49
C GLU A 41 -2.00 5.54 -15.45
N MET A 42 -0.79 5.08 -15.10
CA MET A 42 -0.59 3.97 -14.15
C MET A 42 -1.30 4.22 -12.82
N ILE A 43 -1.16 5.41 -12.24
CA ILE A 43 -1.79 5.75 -10.97
C ILE A 43 -3.33 5.68 -11.05
N LEU A 44 -3.91 6.05 -12.19
CA LEU A 44 -5.35 5.95 -12.42
C LEU A 44 -5.79 4.49 -12.59
N ARG A 45 -4.94 3.61 -13.14
CA ARG A 45 -5.21 2.15 -13.17
C ARG A 45 -5.27 1.55 -11.78
N VAL A 46 -4.34 1.95 -10.91
CA VAL A 46 -4.36 1.54 -9.49
C VAL A 46 -5.63 2.02 -8.81
N LEU A 47 -5.98 3.30 -9.03
CA LEU A 47 -7.20 3.91 -8.49
C LEU A 47 -8.48 3.21 -8.99
N ASP A 48 -8.55 2.86 -10.29
CA ASP A 48 -9.68 2.12 -10.87
C ASP A 48 -9.88 0.74 -10.18
N ASN A 49 -8.79 0.07 -9.81
CA ASN A 49 -8.87 -1.20 -9.08
C ASN A 49 -9.26 -0.99 -7.62
N ALA A 50 -8.72 0.02 -6.95
CA ALA A 50 -9.12 0.36 -5.58
C ALA A 50 -10.62 0.68 -5.48
N LYS A 51 -11.19 1.37 -6.47
CA LYS A 51 -12.63 1.70 -6.54
C LYS A 51 -13.55 0.48 -6.67
N LYS A 52 -13.02 -0.66 -7.11
CA LYS A 52 -13.77 -1.92 -7.23
C LYS A 52 -13.80 -2.73 -5.95
N CYS A 53 -12.91 -2.43 -4.99
CA CYS A 53 -12.88 -3.09 -3.69
C CYS A 53 -14.14 -2.74 -2.89
N LYS A 54 -14.67 -3.73 -2.17
CA LYS A 54 -15.95 -3.61 -1.45
C LYS A 54 -15.81 -2.89 -0.12
N HIS A 55 -14.64 -3.01 0.52
CA HIS A 55 -14.48 -2.68 1.94
C HIS A 55 -13.81 -1.32 2.19
N PHE A 56 -13.49 -0.54 1.15
CA PHE A 56 -12.91 0.78 1.33
C PHE A 56 -13.97 1.86 1.50
N ASP A 57 -14.00 2.48 2.67
CA ASP A 57 -14.85 3.65 2.97
C ASP A 57 -14.31 4.92 2.33
N THR A 58 -12.97 5.03 2.23
CA THR A 58 -12.28 6.18 1.65
C THR A 58 -11.07 5.71 0.84
N ILE A 59 -10.86 6.32 -0.32
CA ILE A 59 -9.69 6.09 -1.17
C ILE A 59 -8.93 7.39 -1.32
N ILE A 60 -7.64 7.38 -0.95
CA ILE A 60 -6.78 8.55 -0.88
C ILE A 60 -5.52 8.30 -1.69
N VAL A 61 -5.20 9.23 -2.59
CA VAL A 61 -3.88 9.28 -3.24
C VAL A 61 -3.03 10.30 -2.49
N ALA A 62 -1.94 9.83 -1.89
CA ALA A 62 -1.01 10.64 -1.10
C ALA A 62 0.25 10.93 -1.91
N THR A 63 0.55 12.20 -2.17
CA THR A 63 1.66 12.60 -3.05
C THR A 63 2.30 13.91 -2.63
N GLU A 64 3.59 14.08 -2.93
CA GLU A 64 4.29 15.38 -2.84
C GLU A 64 4.19 16.19 -4.14
N ASP A 65 3.64 15.60 -5.21
CA ASP A 65 3.70 16.16 -6.56
C ASP A 65 2.34 16.73 -6.99
N GLN A 66 2.29 18.05 -7.23
CA GLN A 66 1.08 18.75 -7.64
C GLN A 66 0.48 18.17 -8.92
N VAL A 67 1.31 17.72 -9.86
CA VAL A 67 0.84 17.16 -11.14
C VAL A 67 0.04 15.86 -10.95
N ILE A 68 0.42 15.03 -9.96
CA ILE A 68 -0.35 13.82 -9.60
C ILE A 68 -1.66 14.22 -8.94
N LYS A 69 -1.61 15.19 -8.02
CA LYS A 69 -2.81 15.74 -7.40
C LYS A 69 -3.80 16.27 -8.42
N ASP A 70 -3.37 17.14 -9.32
CA ASP A 70 -4.21 17.76 -10.35
C ASP A 70 -4.83 16.73 -11.32
N LEU A 71 -4.16 15.59 -11.51
CA LEU A 71 -4.69 14.47 -12.27
C LEU A 71 -5.77 13.73 -11.51
N VAL A 72 -5.51 13.40 -10.23
CA VAL A 72 -6.41 12.61 -9.38
C VAL A 72 -7.66 13.42 -8.99
N ASP A 73 -7.55 14.74 -8.82
CA ASP A 73 -8.68 15.62 -8.48
C ASP A 73 -9.77 15.68 -9.58
N LYS A 74 -9.47 15.16 -10.78
CA LYS A 74 -10.45 15.02 -11.87
C LYS A 74 -11.25 13.73 -11.80
N GLU A 75 -10.85 12.82 -10.91
CA GLU A 75 -11.45 11.51 -10.73
C GLU A 75 -12.47 11.54 -9.58
N GLU A 76 -13.65 11.00 -9.80
CA GLU A 76 -14.65 10.86 -8.75
C GLU A 76 -14.37 9.69 -7.81
N GLY A 77 -14.90 9.75 -6.59
CA GLY A 77 -14.84 8.66 -5.60
C GLY A 77 -13.47 8.44 -4.96
N CYS A 78 -12.60 9.44 -5.00
CA CYS A 78 -11.32 9.45 -4.30
C CYS A 78 -10.94 10.85 -3.87
N ILE A 79 -9.92 10.94 -3.01
CA ILE A 79 -9.36 12.20 -2.50
C ILE A 79 -7.87 12.20 -2.82
N SER A 80 -7.31 13.36 -3.15
CA SER A 80 -5.86 13.53 -3.22
C SER A 80 -5.36 14.43 -2.09
N ILE A 81 -4.24 14.04 -1.47
CA ILE A 81 -3.61 14.79 -0.36
C ILE A 81 -2.17 15.11 -0.73
N ILE A 82 -1.79 16.39 -0.62
CA ILE A 82 -0.38 16.79 -0.70
C ILE A 82 0.29 16.48 0.64
N THR A 83 1.39 15.74 0.57
CA THR A 83 2.25 15.37 1.71
C THR A 83 3.62 16.02 1.60
N GLY A 84 4.38 15.96 2.68
CA GLY A 84 5.82 16.27 2.66
C GLY A 84 6.62 15.30 1.79
N LYS A 85 7.93 15.58 1.68
CA LYS A 85 8.89 14.64 1.07
C LYS A 85 9.19 13.52 2.06
N HIS A 86 9.08 12.28 1.58
CA HIS A 86 9.34 11.09 2.39
C HIS A 86 10.29 10.14 1.70
N TYR A 87 11.15 9.49 2.48
CA TYR A 87 12.08 8.47 1.98
C TYR A 87 11.36 7.19 1.57
N THR A 88 10.31 6.79 2.31
CA THR A 88 9.56 5.56 2.05
C THR A 88 8.07 5.84 1.90
N CYS A 89 7.37 4.90 1.23
CA CYS A 89 5.91 4.94 1.11
C CYS A 89 5.22 4.89 2.48
N ASN A 90 5.76 4.10 3.44
CA ASN A 90 5.18 3.98 4.78
C ASN A 90 5.23 5.29 5.57
N HIS A 91 6.30 6.10 5.44
CA HIS A 91 6.32 7.43 6.05
C HIS A 91 5.24 8.36 5.47
N ARG A 92 4.99 8.27 4.15
CA ARG A 92 3.93 9.05 3.50
C ARG A 92 2.55 8.61 3.99
N VAL A 93 2.33 7.30 4.09
CA VAL A 93 1.08 6.76 4.64
C VAL A 93 0.90 7.14 6.11
N SER A 94 1.96 7.12 6.91
CA SER A 94 1.96 7.52 8.32
C SER A 94 1.58 9.00 8.52
N GLU A 95 2.06 9.91 7.65
CA GLU A 95 1.65 11.32 7.68
C GLU A 95 0.13 11.44 7.49
N VAL A 96 -0.42 10.78 6.46
CA VAL A 96 -1.85 10.82 6.17
C VAL A 96 -2.66 10.14 7.27
N ALA A 97 -2.17 9.03 7.84
CA ALA A 97 -2.83 8.27 8.90
C ALA A 97 -3.13 9.11 10.14
N SER A 98 -2.27 10.09 10.44
CA SER A 98 -2.43 10.95 11.61
C SER A 98 -3.71 11.81 11.58
N ASP A 99 -4.20 12.12 10.40
CA ASP A 99 -5.38 12.97 10.20
C ASP A 99 -6.65 12.16 9.88
N LEU A 100 -6.52 10.83 9.72
CA LEU A 100 -7.64 9.97 9.37
C LEU A 100 -8.37 9.43 10.61
N LYS A 101 -9.70 9.42 10.52
CA LYS A 101 -10.58 8.78 11.49
C LYS A 101 -11.05 7.45 10.92
N CYS A 102 -10.20 6.44 10.95
CA CYS A 102 -10.53 5.08 10.52
C CYS A 102 -9.91 4.06 11.48
N ASP A 103 -10.38 2.82 11.44
CA ASP A 103 -9.83 1.72 12.25
C ASP A 103 -8.57 1.13 11.60
N TYR A 104 -8.62 0.98 10.27
CA TYR A 104 -7.56 0.33 9.50
C TYR A 104 -7.16 1.15 8.27
N ILE A 105 -5.94 0.94 7.81
CA ILE A 105 -5.41 1.51 6.57
C ILE A 105 -4.87 0.39 5.68
N PHE A 106 -5.33 0.36 4.43
CA PHE A 106 -4.75 -0.43 3.36
C PHE A 106 -3.78 0.45 2.57
N ASN A 107 -2.49 0.11 2.58
CA ASN A 107 -1.47 0.77 1.78
C ASN A 107 -1.33 0.02 0.45
N LEU A 108 -1.96 0.55 -0.60
CA LEU A 108 -1.88 0.04 -1.96
C LEU A 108 -0.83 0.84 -2.73
N GLN A 109 0.26 0.18 -3.16
CA GLN A 109 1.33 0.91 -3.85
C GLN A 109 0.85 1.50 -5.17
N GLY A 110 1.23 2.75 -5.45
CA GLY A 110 0.83 3.49 -6.66
C GLY A 110 1.40 2.95 -7.97
N ASP A 111 2.19 1.88 -7.90
CA ASP A 111 2.78 1.18 -9.04
C ASP A 111 2.31 -0.29 -9.18
N GLU A 112 1.15 -0.60 -8.59
CA GLU A 112 0.49 -1.90 -8.69
C GLU A 112 -0.78 -1.85 -9.58
N PRO A 113 -0.64 -1.59 -10.89
CA PRO A 113 -1.79 -1.40 -11.80
C PRO A 113 -2.58 -2.68 -12.05
N LEU A 114 -2.06 -3.84 -11.67
CA LEU A 114 -2.71 -5.15 -11.80
C LEU A 114 -3.23 -5.68 -10.46
N ALA A 115 -3.26 -4.83 -9.41
CA ALA A 115 -3.82 -5.21 -8.13
C ALA A 115 -5.24 -5.78 -8.28
N ASN A 116 -5.45 -7.01 -7.79
CA ASN A 116 -6.75 -7.68 -7.89
C ASN A 116 -7.65 -7.25 -6.72
N PRO A 117 -8.82 -6.65 -6.99
CA PRO A 117 -9.76 -6.21 -5.94
C PRO A 117 -10.21 -7.35 -5.01
N GLU A 118 -10.42 -8.57 -5.52
CA GLU A 118 -10.83 -9.72 -4.71
C GLU A 118 -9.75 -10.13 -3.71
N HIS A 119 -8.48 -10.08 -4.11
CA HIS A 119 -7.36 -10.34 -3.20
C HIS A 119 -7.24 -9.26 -2.13
N ILE A 120 -7.47 -8.00 -2.51
CA ILE A 120 -7.47 -6.87 -1.56
C ILE A 120 -8.60 -7.04 -0.53
N ASP A 121 -9.82 -7.34 -0.98
CA ASP A 121 -10.95 -7.59 -0.10
C ASP A 121 -10.66 -8.75 0.88
N TYR A 122 -10.08 -9.84 0.39
CA TYR A 122 -9.68 -10.97 1.24
C TYR A 122 -8.65 -10.60 2.31
N ILE A 123 -7.65 -9.76 1.97
CA ILE A 123 -6.64 -9.27 2.93
C ILE A 123 -7.30 -8.43 4.02
N VAL A 124 -8.26 -7.58 3.64
CA VAL A 124 -9.03 -6.76 4.59
C VAL A 124 -9.85 -7.64 5.52
N GLU A 125 -10.62 -8.60 4.96
CA GLU A 125 -11.43 -9.54 5.72
C GLU A 125 -10.56 -10.32 6.72
N TYR A 126 -9.44 -10.88 6.24
CA TYR A 126 -8.51 -11.62 7.09
C TYR A 126 -7.97 -10.76 8.23
N GLY A 127 -7.51 -9.55 7.93
CA GLY A 127 -6.91 -8.66 8.92
C GLY A 127 -7.90 -8.18 9.97
N VAL A 128 -9.14 -7.89 9.58
CA VAL A 128 -10.20 -7.49 10.52
C VAL A 128 -10.66 -8.67 11.36
N ASP A 129 -10.86 -9.85 10.77
CA ASP A 129 -11.34 -11.05 11.48
C ASP A 129 -10.35 -11.56 12.53
N HIS A 130 -9.05 -11.36 12.29
CA HIS A 130 -8.00 -11.77 13.22
C HIS A 130 -7.48 -10.61 14.10
N GLU A 131 -8.10 -9.43 14.02
CA GLU A 131 -7.67 -8.22 14.74
C GLU A 131 -6.16 -7.95 14.58
N SER A 132 -5.64 -8.22 13.37
CA SER A 132 -4.20 -8.16 13.09
C SER A 132 -3.68 -6.73 13.17
N ASP A 133 -2.51 -6.55 13.80
CA ASP A 133 -1.82 -5.25 13.83
C ASP A 133 -1.31 -4.87 12.44
N MET A 134 -0.82 -5.88 11.70
CA MET A 134 -0.36 -5.76 10.32
C MET A 134 -0.58 -7.06 9.56
N VAL A 135 -1.02 -6.99 8.31
CA VAL A 135 -1.05 -8.10 7.36
C VAL A 135 -0.17 -7.78 6.17
N GLN A 136 0.71 -8.70 5.84
CA GLN A 136 1.59 -8.65 4.69
C GLN A 136 1.34 -9.88 3.82
N PRO A 137 0.72 -9.74 2.63
CA PRO A 137 0.53 -10.86 1.73
C PRO A 137 1.84 -11.27 1.06
N TYR A 138 1.89 -12.52 0.63
CA TYR A 138 3.03 -13.08 -0.10
C TYR A 138 2.56 -14.04 -1.19
N ARG A 139 3.47 -14.37 -2.09
CA ARG A 139 3.36 -15.48 -3.03
C ARG A 139 4.52 -16.46 -2.85
N GLU A 140 4.36 -17.65 -3.37
CA GLU A 140 5.47 -18.61 -3.43
C GLU A 140 6.64 -18.06 -4.25
N THR A 141 7.84 -18.47 -3.87
CA THR A 141 9.06 -18.14 -4.61
C THR A 141 9.11 -18.91 -5.94
N LEU A 142 9.40 -18.22 -7.02
CA LEU A 142 9.58 -18.79 -8.34
C LEU A 142 11.07 -18.82 -8.69
N GLU A 143 11.41 -19.55 -9.76
CA GLU A 143 12.77 -19.58 -10.31
C GLU A 143 13.23 -18.16 -10.72
N GLY A 144 14.40 -17.75 -10.27
CA GLY A 144 14.99 -16.43 -10.51
C GLY A 144 14.63 -15.35 -9.49
N ASP A 145 13.63 -15.54 -8.63
CA ASP A 145 13.24 -14.53 -7.64
C ASP A 145 14.37 -14.25 -6.63
N THR A 146 15.16 -15.24 -6.28
CA THR A 146 16.21 -15.13 -5.27
C THR A 146 17.45 -14.41 -5.75
N GLU A 147 17.67 -14.37 -7.06
CA GLU A 147 18.78 -13.68 -7.72
C GLU A 147 18.40 -12.24 -8.11
N ASP A 148 17.10 -11.92 -8.16
CA ASP A 148 16.62 -10.59 -8.55
C ASP A 148 16.68 -9.61 -7.34
N PRO A 149 17.55 -8.57 -7.39
CA PRO A 149 17.67 -7.60 -6.30
C PRO A 149 16.43 -6.71 -6.15
N ASP A 150 15.52 -6.71 -7.10
CA ASP A 150 14.27 -5.94 -7.02
C ASP A 150 13.14 -6.72 -6.32
N VAL A 151 13.29 -8.03 -6.18
CA VAL A 151 12.35 -8.90 -5.46
C VAL A 151 12.68 -8.91 -3.97
N VAL A 152 11.67 -8.61 -3.15
CA VAL A 152 11.78 -8.69 -1.69
C VAL A 152 11.36 -10.07 -1.23
N GLN A 153 12.27 -10.78 -0.59
CA GLN A 153 12.02 -12.07 0.03
C GLN A 153 11.56 -11.88 1.48
N MET A 154 10.71 -12.78 1.95
CA MET A 154 10.31 -12.88 3.36
C MET A 154 10.59 -14.29 3.88
N VAL A 155 10.99 -14.38 5.13
CA VAL A 155 10.94 -15.64 5.87
C VAL A 155 9.73 -15.63 6.76
N VAL A 156 8.87 -16.65 6.60
CA VAL A 156 7.59 -16.77 7.32
C VAL A 156 7.61 -18.04 8.16
N ASN A 157 7.20 -17.96 9.42
CA ASN A 157 7.03 -19.12 10.28
C ASN A 157 5.70 -19.03 11.04
N ASN A 158 4.85 -20.04 10.88
CA ASN A 158 3.53 -20.11 11.49
C ASN A 158 2.70 -18.83 11.24
N GLY A 159 2.67 -18.33 10.01
CA GLY A 159 1.95 -17.13 9.61
C GLY A 159 2.57 -15.81 10.10
N ARG A 160 3.76 -15.85 10.71
CA ARG A 160 4.48 -14.64 11.14
C ARG A 160 5.67 -14.35 10.26
N VAL A 161 5.78 -13.11 9.81
CA VAL A 161 6.98 -12.60 9.12
C VAL A 161 8.10 -12.47 10.15
N LEU A 162 9.21 -13.15 9.93
CA LEU A 162 10.39 -13.07 10.80
C LEU A 162 11.30 -11.94 10.34
N TYR A 163 11.58 -11.84 9.05
CA TYR A 163 12.34 -10.75 8.45
C TYR A 163 12.17 -10.71 6.94
N LEU A 164 12.59 -9.58 6.35
CA LEU A 164 12.60 -9.28 4.93
C LEU A 164 14.04 -9.10 4.46
N MET A 165 14.34 -9.53 3.24
CA MET A 165 15.67 -9.44 2.66
C MET A 165 15.61 -9.34 1.14
N ARG A 166 16.72 -8.98 0.53
CA ARG A 166 16.94 -9.06 -0.92
C ARG A 166 18.13 -9.96 -1.18
N THR A 167 18.10 -10.70 -2.28
CA THR A 167 19.17 -11.65 -2.67
C THR A 167 19.68 -12.47 -1.47
N PRO A 168 18.84 -13.36 -0.88
CA PRO A 168 19.20 -14.11 0.31
C PRO A 168 20.33 -15.11 0.02
N ASP A 169 21.32 -15.18 0.93
CA ASP A 169 22.36 -16.22 0.90
C ASP A 169 21.79 -17.62 1.21
N ILE A 170 20.69 -17.67 1.93
CA ILE A 170 20.02 -18.91 2.33
C ILE A 170 18.54 -18.82 1.98
N VAL A 171 18.09 -19.75 1.15
CA VAL A 171 16.69 -19.97 0.81
C VAL A 171 16.21 -21.25 1.49
N THR A 172 15.07 -21.16 2.14
CA THR A 172 14.41 -22.28 2.82
C THR A 172 13.00 -22.48 2.29
N GLU A 173 12.34 -23.56 2.65
CA GLU A 173 10.93 -23.80 2.34
C GLU A 173 9.99 -22.70 2.89
N ASN A 174 10.45 -21.96 3.89
CA ASN A 174 9.72 -20.83 4.49
C ASN A 174 10.06 -19.46 3.83
N THR A 175 10.87 -19.46 2.78
CA THR A 175 11.20 -18.26 2.03
C THR A 175 10.15 -18.03 0.94
N VAL A 176 9.49 -16.87 1.01
CA VAL A 176 8.40 -16.48 0.12
C VAL A 176 8.65 -15.06 -0.42
N VAL A 177 7.95 -14.66 -1.45
CA VAL A 177 8.08 -13.32 -2.04
C VAL A 177 6.99 -12.39 -1.52
N GLN A 178 7.41 -11.24 -1.01
CA GLN A 178 6.51 -10.17 -0.57
C GLN A 178 5.67 -9.64 -1.75
N ILE A 179 4.37 -9.46 -1.53
CA ILE A 179 3.52 -8.65 -2.40
C ILE A 179 3.45 -7.24 -1.84
N GLY A 180 3.51 -6.22 -2.68
CA GLY A 180 3.64 -4.80 -2.32
C GLY A 180 2.42 -4.16 -1.65
N TYR A 181 1.57 -4.93 -0.97
CA TYR A 181 0.42 -4.43 -0.22
C TYR A 181 0.69 -4.53 1.28
N TYR A 182 0.08 -3.60 2.05
CA TYR A 182 0.15 -3.64 3.50
C TYR A 182 -1.21 -3.26 4.07
N PHE A 183 -1.68 -4.01 5.03
CA PHE A 183 -2.87 -3.69 5.79
C PHE A 183 -2.50 -3.51 7.25
N TYR A 184 -2.88 -2.39 7.85
CA TYR A 184 -2.49 -2.03 9.21
C TYR A 184 -3.68 -1.59 10.05
N LYS A 185 -3.64 -1.80 11.36
CA LYS A 185 -4.37 -0.91 12.26
C LYS A 185 -3.85 0.51 12.07
N ARG A 186 -4.75 1.51 12.04
CA ARG A 186 -4.36 2.91 11.83
C ARG A 186 -3.29 3.38 12.82
N GLU A 187 -3.45 3.02 14.12
CA GLU A 187 -2.51 3.40 15.17
C GLU A 187 -1.10 2.85 14.94
N VAL A 188 -0.97 1.65 14.38
CA VAL A 188 0.34 1.02 14.09
C VAL A 188 1.08 1.79 13.01
N ILE A 189 0.43 2.15 11.90
CA ILE A 189 1.09 2.90 10.84
C ILE A 189 1.29 4.38 11.21
N GLU A 190 0.44 4.96 12.05
CA GLU A 190 0.63 6.31 12.56
C GLU A 190 1.93 6.45 13.34
N ASP A 191 2.27 5.47 14.17
CA ASP A 191 3.50 5.46 14.95
C ASP A 191 4.76 5.28 14.11
N TYR A 192 4.64 4.85 12.85
CA TYR A 192 5.79 4.63 11.96
C TYR A 192 6.67 5.88 11.80
N LYS A 193 6.08 7.09 11.83
CA LYS A 193 6.82 8.37 11.77
C LYS A 193 7.79 8.57 12.94
N ASN A 194 7.55 7.89 14.08
CA ASN A 194 8.35 7.98 15.29
C ASN A 194 9.50 6.97 15.32
N LEU A 195 9.58 6.06 14.32
CA LEU A 195 10.67 5.09 14.25
C LEU A 195 11.99 5.80 13.94
N ASP A 196 13.02 5.47 14.70
CA ASP A 196 14.38 5.93 14.44
C ASP A 196 14.96 5.21 13.22
N MET A 197 15.08 5.94 12.10
CA MET A 197 15.59 5.42 10.84
C MET A 197 17.12 5.51 10.72
N THR A 198 17.84 5.92 11.76
CA THR A 198 19.31 6.07 11.73
C THR A 198 20.04 4.76 11.48
N TYR A 199 19.41 3.63 11.79
CA TYR A 199 19.96 2.29 11.57
C TYR A 199 19.61 1.67 10.22
N VAL A 200 18.71 2.30 9.45
CA VAL A 200 18.36 1.82 8.10
C VAL A 200 19.35 2.41 7.11
N LYS A 201 20.36 1.61 6.74
CA LYS A 201 21.25 1.94 5.62
C LYS A 201 20.61 1.44 4.33
N TYR A 202 20.39 2.37 3.39
CA TYR A 202 19.95 2.06 2.03
C TYR A 202 21.15 1.79 1.13
#